data_158ddbfe52ba502409df17ffdb8c4a7d
#
_entry.id   158ddbfe52ba502409df17ffdb8c4a7d
#
_cell.length_a   1.000
_cell.length_b   1.000
_cell.length_c   1.000
_cell.angle_alpha   90.00
_cell.angle_beta   90.00
_cell.angle_gamma   90.00
#
_symmetry.space_group_name_H-M   'P 1'
#
loop_
_entity.id
_entity.type
_entity.pdbx_description
1 polymer ?
#
loop_
_entity_poly.entity_id
_entity_poly.type
_entity_poly.pdbx_seq_one_letter_code
_entity_poly.pdbx_strand_id
1 'polypeptide(L)'
;DDKKIVVIEVAKANDKNAHTFNGAVYVRMGSTNQKLEGQSLIDFLKNRQILCFDEQDTEAKLSDLDENKIKHYLALRDQPDYLKSNTIKDFIINNSLGKENGVFRIKNVAVIFFAKEPTCWHPQCEVRVVHFSGSEPVNIVSQRDFRSDIIENIERTIAFIRENISKRFIIPETSPRRIEIEEYPSSVIREAVINAVAHRDYFSYDGIQINIFDDRIEISNPGGLPPGLTKEFFGKRSVRRNPLTYRLLRDCQYIEGLGLGVPKMRNEMRKAGLRDPEFDFEGGFFVVTLRNAKNNLKPVDGLKDLNSRQLNALDYLRQNKTIKSKMYANINNVSLPIALKDISELIKFKFIKKVGSYRGAYYILNEDKTK
;
A
#
# COMPACT_ATOMS: atom_id res chain seq x y z
N ASP A 1 23.18 53.51 -28.19
CA ASP A 1 23.37 52.16 -28.74
C ASP A 1 22.07 51.37 -28.57
N ASP A 2 21.22 51.35 -29.62
CA ASP A 2 20.01 50.52 -29.67
C ASP A 2 20.39 49.06 -29.86
N LYS A 3 20.69 48.35 -28.80
CA LYS A 3 20.88 46.91 -28.82
C LYS A 3 19.52 46.23 -28.94
N LYS A 4 19.25 45.63 -30.08
CA LYS A 4 18.05 44.78 -30.26
C LYS A 4 18.28 43.44 -29.52
N ILE A 5 17.39 43.09 -28.60
CA ILE A 5 17.36 41.81 -27.90
C ILE A 5 16.28 40.96 -28.58
N VAL A 6 16.65 39.76 -28.98
CA VAL A 6 15.70 38.73 -29.46
C VAL A 6 15.44 37.78 -28.31
N VAL A 7 14.20 37.71 -27.88
CA VAL A 7 13.76 36.75 -26.87
C VAL A 7 13.05 35.58 -27.59
N ILE A 8 13.54 34.37 -27.40
CA ILE A 8 12.92 33.16 -27.93
C ILE A 8 12.40 32.39 -26.72
N GLU A 9 11.08 32.29 -26.60
CA GLU A 9 10.44 31.47 -25.57
C GLU A 9 10.07 30.13 -26.17
N VAL A 10 10.60 29.05 -25.57
CA VAL A 10 10.32 27.67 -25.99
C VAL A 10 9.49 26.98 -24.89
N ALA A 11 8.26 26.67 -25.19
CA ALA A 11 7.40 25.92 -24.27
C ALA A 11 7.96 24.53 -23.98
N LYS A 12 7.78 24.08 -22.74
CA LYS A 12 8.12 22.71 -22.36
C LYS A 12 7.23 21.73 -23.12
N ALA A 13 7.85 20.76 -23.81
CA ALA A 13 7.10 19.70 -24.49
C ALA A 13 6.32 18.86 -23.47
N ASN A 14 4.99 18.84 -23.63
CA ASN A 14 4.05 18.09 -22.76
C ASN A 14 3.62 16.74 -23.37
N ASP A 15 4.10 16.45 -24.58
CA ASP A 15 3.84 15.18 -25.24
C ASP A 15 4.68 14.04 -24.64
N LYS A 16 4.26 12.80 -24.90
CA LYS A 16 4.97 11.60 -24.47
C LYS A 16 6.08 11.16 -25.47
N ASN A 17 6.57 12.09 -26.31
CA ASN A 17 7.58 11.77 -27.31
C ASN A 17 8.99 12.11 -26.81
N ALA A 18 9.98 11.33 -27.21
CA ALA A 18 11.39 11.69 -27.12
C ALA A 18 11.77 12.47 -28.39
N HIS A 19 11.88 13.80 -28.27
CA HIS A 19 12.33 14.63 -29.37
C HIS A 19 13.84 14.40 -29.57
N THR A 20 14.23 14.07 -30.81
CA THR A 20 15.62 13.80 -31.15
C THR A 20 16.18 14.84 -32.09
N PHE A 21 17.45 15.18 -31.90
CA PHE A 21 18.25 15.95 -32.84
C PHE A 21 19.45 15.11 -33.25
N ASN A 22 19.62 14.90 -34.54
CA ASN A 22 20.66 13.97 -35.09
C ASN A 22 20.67 12.58 -34.43
N GLY A 23 19.46 12.03 -34.18
CA GLY A 23 19.30 10.71 -33.58
C GLY A 23 19.56 10.64 -32.06
N ALA A 24 19.86 11.74 -31.40
CA ALA A 24 20.11 11.81 -29.95
C ALA A 24 19.07 12.65 -29.21
N VAL A 25 18.78 12.28 -27.99
CA VAL A 25 17.91 13.04 -27.06
C VAL A 25 18.76 14.04 -26.27
N TYR A 26 18.32 15.28 -26.24
CA TYR A 26 18.96 16.33 -25.45
C TYR A 26 17.98 16.92 -24.43
N VAL A 27 18.48 17.27 -23.26
CA VAL A 27 17.75 18.01 -22.24
C VAL A 27 18.47 19.30 -21.88
N ARG A 28 17.70 20.34 -21.56
CA ARG A 28 18.25 21.62 -21.11
C ARG A 28 18.60 21.52 -19.63
N MET A 29 19.87 21.71 -19.30
CA MET A 29 20.36 21.80 -17.92
C MET A 29 21.04 23.16 -17.71
N GLY A 30 20.32 24.08 -17.09
CA GLY A 30 20.80 25.46 -16.94
C GLY A 30 21.03 26.14 -18.30
N SER A 31 22.27 26.56 -18.56
CA SER A 31 22.68 27.25 -19.79
C SER A 31 23.13 26.32 -20.92
N THR A 32 23.19 25.00 -20.69
CA THR A 32 23.73 24.02 -21.67
C THR A 32 22.68 22.99 -22.09
N ASN A 33 22.83 22.44 -23.29
CA ASN A 33 22.10 21.28 -23.76
C ASN A 33 22.96 20.04 -23.52
N GLN A 34 22.46 19.10 -22.70
CA GLN A 34 23.14 17.85 -22.40
C GLN A 34 22.55 16.70 -23.19
N LYS A 35 23.39 15.95 -23.89
CA LYS A 35 23.01 14.70 -24.54
C LYS A 35 22.72 13.64 -23.48
N LEU A 36 21.59 12.95 -23.61
CA LEU A 36 21.29 11.82 -22.74
C LEU A 36 21.84 10.52 -23.33
N GLU A 37 22.60 9.76 -22.54
CA GLU A 37 23.19 8.49 -22.90
C GLU A 37 23.07 7.49 -21.72
N GLY A 38 23.13 6.19 -22.02
CA GLY A 38 23.10 5.14 -21.00
C GLY A 38 21.92 5.24 -20.05
N GLN A 39 22.19 5.18 -18.75
CA GLN A 39 21.15 5.18 -17.71
C GLN A 39 20.31 6.45 -17.72
N SER A 40 20.90 7.61 -17.97
CA SER A 40 20.18 8.90 -18.01
C SER A 40 19.13 8.96 -19.11
N LEU A 41 19.38 8.32 -20.24
CA LEU A 41 18.40 8.19 -21.33
C LEU A 41 17.27 7.22 -20.93
N ILE A 42 17.60 6.10 -20.33
CA ILE A 42 16.60 5.13 -19.84
C ILE A 42 15.68 5.79 -18.81
N ASP A 43 16.24 6.50 -17.83
CA ASP A 43 15.48 7.19 -16.80
C ASP A 43 14.59 8.29 -17.39
N PHE A 44 15.09 9.02 -18.40
CA PHE A 44 14.29 10.01 -19.11
C PHE A 44 13.09 9.35 -19.83
N LEU A 45 13.29 8.24 -20.52
CA LEU A 45 12.23 7.51 -21.23
C LEU A 45 11.19 6.93 -20.24
N LYS A 46 11.65 6.35 -19.12
CA LYS A 46 10.77 5.89 -18.04
C LYS A 46 9.97 7.06 -17.45
N ASN A 47 10.64 8.17 -17.12
CA ASN A 47 10.03 9.34 -16.51
C ASN A 47 8.98 10.01 -17.40
N ARG A 48 9.10 9.87 -18.71
CA ARG A 48 8.10 10.34 -19.67
C ARG A 48 7.05 9.28 -20.02
N GLN A 49 7.13 8.10 -19.44
CA GLN A 49 6.26 6.96 -19.75
C GLN A 49 6.31 6.58 -21.27
N ILE A 50 7.45 6.78 -21.89
CA ILE A 50 7.74 6.29 -23.26
C ILE A 50 8.18 4.84 -23.19
N LEU A 51 8.88 4.47 -22.10
CA LEU A 51 9.34 3.14 -21.81
C LEU A 51 8.54 2.59 -20.63
N CYS A 52 7.50 1.79 -20.91
CA CYS A 52 6.71 1.07 -19.93
C CYS A 52 7.10 -0.41 -19.98
N PHE A 53 7.38 -1.01 -18.82
CA PHE A 53 7.77 -2.42 -18.75
C PHE A 53 6.71 -3.35 -19.34
N ASP A 54 5.47 -3.15 -18.96
CA ASP A 54 4.33 -4.01 -19.31
C ASP A 54 3.94 -3.93 -20.80
N GLU A 55 4.42 -2.90 -21.52
CA GLU A 55 4.21 -2.74 -22.96
C GLU A 55 5.34 -3.32 -23.83
N GLN A 56 6.47 -3.75 -23.23
CA GLN A 56 7.59 -4.30 -23.97
C GLN A 56 7.31 -5.71 -24.47
N ASP A 57 7.84 -6.02 -25.65
CA ASP A 57 7.77 -7.34 -26.27
C ASP A 57 8.69 -8.32 -25.53
N THR A 58 8.32 -9.59 -25.52
CA THR A 58 9.10 -10.71 -24.99
C THR A 58 9.41 -11.73 -26.08
N GLU A 59 10.30 -12.67 -25.78
CA GLU A 59 10.54 -13.86 -26.59
C GLU A 59 9.59 -15.02 -26.25
N ALA A 60 8.65 -14.81 -25.30
CA ALA A 60 7.65 -15.82 -24.92
C ALA A 60 6.71 -16.15 -26.07
N LYS A 61 6.33 -17.43 -26.14
CA LYS A 61 5.42 -17.98 -27.16
C LYS A 61 4.05 -18.25 -26.54
N LEU A 62 3.04 -18.47 -27.38
CA LEU A 62 1.72 -18.89 -26.91
C LEU A 62 1.74 -20.17 -26.08
N SER A 63 2.68 -21.09 -26.38
CA SER A 63 2.89 -22.34 -25.63
C SER A 63 3.34 -22.14 -24.18
N ASP A 64 3.92 -20.97 -23.86
CA ASP A 64 4.41 -20.63 -22.53
C ASP A 64 3.30 -20.08 -21.64
N LEU A 65 2.15 -19.74 -22.25
CA LEU A 65 0.97 -19.28 -21.52
C LEU A 65 0.14 -20.47 -21.00
N ASP A 66 -0.51 -20.24 -19.87
CA ASP A 66 -1.46 -21.18 -19.26
C ASP A 66 -2.90 -20.79 -19.60
N GLU A 67 -3.58 -21.66 -20.33
CA GLU A 67 -4.97 -21.46 -20.71
C GLU A 67 -5.92 -21.35 -19.49
N ASN A 68 -5.61 -22.06 -18.38
CA ASN A 68 -6.44 -22.00 -17.18
C ASN A 68 -6.35 -20.62 -16.51
N LYS A 69 -5.16 -20.00 -16.49
CA LYS A 69 -5.01 -18.62 -16.00
C LYS A 69 -5.79 -17.63 -16.86
N ILE A 70 -5.79 -17.80 -18.18
CA ILE A 70 -6.60 -16.98 -19.09
C ILE A 70 -8.10 -17.20 -18.84
N LYS A 71 -8.55 -18.45 -18.67
CA LYS A 71 -9.95 -18.77 -18.35
C LYS A 71 -10.37 -18.17 -17.00
N HIS A 72 -9.50 -18.24 -15.99
CA HIS A 72 -9.75 -17.63 -14.69
C HIS A 72 -9.90 -16.10 -14.82
N TYR A 73 -8.98 -15.45 -15.52
CA TYR A 73 -9.06 -14.02 -15.80
C TYR A 73 -10.35 -13.63 -16.55
N LEU A 74 -10.74 -14.41 -17.55
CA LEU A 74 -11.97 -14.18 -18.31
C LEU A 74 -13.22 -14.37 -17.45
N ALA A 75 -13.21 -15.32 -16.52
CA ALA A 75 -14.29 -15.49 -15.56
C ALA A 75 -14.42 -14.29 -14.62
N LEU A 76 -13.31 -13.73 -14.15
CA LEU A 76 -13.30 -12.51 -13.33
C LEU A 76 -13.81 -11.26 -14.09
N ARG A 77 -13.76 -11.28 -15.43
CA ARG A 77 -14.29 -10.23 -16.32
C ARG A 77 -15.74 -10.47 -16.77
N ASP A 78 -16.44 -11.43 -16.21
CA ASP A 78 -17.77 -11.85 -16.66
C ASP A 78 -17.82 -12.30 -18.14
N GLN A 79 -16.71 -12.87 -18.66
CA GLN A 79 -16.57 -13.37 -20.03
C GLN A 79 -16.09 -14.84 -20.08
N PRO A 80 -16.67 -15.79 -19.33
CA PRO A 80 -16.17 -17.16 -19.23
C PRO A 80 -16.18 -17.93 -20.56
N ASP A 81 -17.06 -17.53 -21.46
CA ASP A 81 -17.30 -18.20 -22.74
C ASP A 81 -16.45 -17.64 -23.91
N TYR A 82 -15.60 -16.64 -23.66
CA TYR A 82 -14.81 -15.99 -24.70
C TYR A 82 -13.99 -16.98 -25.55
N LEU A 83 -13.34 -17.96 -24.94
CA LEU A 83 -12.53 -18.97 -25.62
C LEU A 83 -13.33 -20.05 -26.36
N LYS A 84 -14.66 -20.07 -26.25
CA LYS A 84 -15.50 -20.97 -27.10
C LYS A 84 -15.51 -20.53 -28.57
N SER A 85 -15.36 -19.23 -28.83
CA SER A 85 -15.42 -18.64 -30.17
C SER A 85 -14.12 -17.99 -30.62
N ASN A 86 -13.12 -17.88 -29.73
CA ASN A 86 -11.86 -17.21 -29.99
C ASN A 86 -10.68 -18.07 -29.54
N THR A 87 -9.53 -17.91 -30.18
CA THR A 87 -8.28 -18.54 -29.77
C THR A 87 -7.54 -17.73 -28.69
N ILE A 88 -6.54 -18.34 -28.05
CA ILE A 88 -5.62 -17.61 -27.17
C ILE A 88 -4.91 -16.48 -27.92
N LYS A 89 -4.56 -16.69 -29.20
CA LYS A 89 -3.95 -15.65 -30.03
C LYS A 89 -4.88 -14.45 -30.21
N ASP A 90 -6.16 -14.72 -30.49
CA ASP A 90 -7.19 -13.66 -30.61
C ASP A 90 -7.35 -12.90 -29.29
N PHE A 91 -7.35 -13.62 -28.15
CA PHE A 91 -7.39 -12.99 -26.84
C PHE A 91 -6.20 -12.04 -26.62
N ILE A 92 -4.98 -12.46 -26.94
CA ILE A 92 -3.76 -11.66 -26.79
C ILE A 92 -3.82 -10.41 -27.68
N ILE A 93 -4.22 -10.55 -28.95
CA ILE A 93 -4.29 -9.43 -29.90
C ILE A 93 -5.41 -8.45 -29.50
N ASN A 94 -6.62 -8.96 -29.29
CA ASN A 94 -7.81 -8.14 -29.00
C ASN A 94 -7.68 -7.35 -27.67
N ASN A 95 -6.90 -7.85 -26.74
CA ASN A 95 -6.60 -7.16 -25.50
C ASN A 95 -5.28 -6.36 -25.53
N SER A 96 -4.65 -6.18 -26.70
CA SER A 96 -3.38 -5.46 -26.87
C SER A 96 -2.22 -6.01 -26.01
N LEU A 97 -2.25 -7.30 -25.70
CA LEU A 97 -1.23 -8.02 -24.91
C LEU A 97 -0.10 -8.58 -25.78
N GLY A 98 -0.20 -8.41 -27.07
CA GLY A 98 0.76 -8.76 -28.09
C GLY A 98 0.45 -8.01 -29.37
N LYS A 99 1.31 -8.20 -30.36
CA LYS A 99 1.16 -7.61 -31.71
C LYS A 99 1.69 -8.55 -32.77
N GLU A 100 1.22 -8.38 -33.99
CA GLU A 100 1.65 -9.13 -35.16
C GLU A 100 2.10 -8.13 -36.25
N ASN A 101 3.39 -7.87 -36.33
CA ASN A 101 4.02 -7.02 -37.33
C ASN A 101 5.03 -7.89 -38.11
N GLY A 102 4.52 -8.80 -38.96
CA GLY A 102 5.34 -9.83 -39.61
C GLY A 102 5.71 -11.00 -38.71
N VAL A 103 6.07 -10.74 -37.46
CA VAL A 103 6.31 -11.73 -36.40
C VAL A 103 5.37 -11.45 -35.24
N PHE A 104 4.69 -12.50 -34.75
CA PHE A 104 3.86 -12.41 -33.58
C PHE A 104 4.72 -12.31 -32.32
N ARG A 105 4.50 -11.28 -31.49
CA ARG A 105 5.22 -11.05 -30.24
C ARG A 105 4.24 -10.82 -29.10
N ILE A 106 4.53 -11.38 -27.95
CA ILE A 106 3.77 -11.25 -26.69
C ILE A 106 4.45 -10.19 -25.85
N LYS A 107 3.65 -9.34 -25.18
CA LYS A 107 4.16 -8.32 -24.26
C LYS A 107 4.40 -8.88 -22.86
N ASN A 108 5.27 -8.20 -22.08
CA ASN A 108 5.55 -8.56 -20.69
C ASN A 108 4.30 -8.70 -19.83
N VAL A 109 3.27 -7.84 -20.04
CA VAL A 109 2.01 -7.93 -19.30
C VAL A 109 1.34 -9.30 -19.44
N ALA A 110 1.36 -9.90 -20.65
CA ALA A 110 0.75 -11.21 -20.84
C ALA A 110 1.55 -12.31 -20.13
N VAL A 111 2.88 -12.16 -20.06
CA VAL A 111 3.75 -13.10 -19.33
C VAL A 111 3.47 -13.04 -17.82
N ILE A 112 3.45 -11.85 -17.23
CA ILE A 112 3.25 -11.71 -15.78
C ILE A 112 1.83 -12.08 -15.31
N PHE A 113 0.83 -12.08 -16.22
CA PHE A 113 -0.53 -12.51 -15.91
C PHE A 113 -0.82 -13.97 -16.26
N PHE A 114 -0.23 -14.49 -17.34
CA PHE A 114 -0.71 -15.72 -17.96
C PHE A 114 0.36 -16.76 -18.23
N ALA A 115 1.66 -16.48 -18.03
CA ALA A 115 2.67 -17.52 -18.22
C ALA A 115 2.49 -18.65 -17.20
N LYS A 116 2.87 -19.88 -17.61
CA LYS A 116 2.93 -21.05 -16.73
C LYS A 116 3.80 -20.76 -15.52
N GLU A 117 5.00 -20.24 -15.77
CA GLU A 117 6.01 -19.87 -14.79
C GLU A 117 6.49 -18.43 -15.03
N PRO A 118 5.76 -17.40 -14.53
CA PRO A 118 6.12 -16.00 -14.78
C PRO A 118 7.52 -15.63 -14.30
N THR A 119 7.99 -16.22 -13.20
CA THR A 119 9.30 -15.95 -12.62
C THR A 119 10.48 -16.53 -13.41
N CYS A 120 10.25 -17.47 -14.33
CA CYS A 120 11.28 -17.89 -15.28
C CYS A 120 11.64 -16.78 -16.27
N TRP A 121 10.68 -15.91 -16.58
CA TRP A 121 10.85 -14.75 -17.48
C TRP A 121 11.24 -13.51 -16.69
N HIS A 122 10.63 -13.32 -15.56
CA HIS A 122 10.73 -12.15 -14.70
C HIS A 122 10.89 -12.59 -13.24
N PRO A 123 12.10 -12.98 -12.80
CA PRO A 123 12.36 -13.48 -11.45
C PRO A 123 11.87 -12.51 -10.34
N GLN A 124 11.88 -11.23 -10.66
CA GLN A 124 11.42 -10.17 -9.78
C GLN A 124 9.90 -10.14 -9.57
N CYS A 125 9.09 -10.89 -10.34
CA CYS A 125 7.63 -10.95 -10.16
C CYS A 125 7.26 -11.85 -8.98
N GLU A 126 7.85 -11.57 -7.80
CA GLU A 126 7.55 -12.24 -6.55
C GLU A 126 7.04 -11.27 -5.49
N VAL A 127 6.26 -11.82 -4.56
CA VAL A 127 5.88 -11.15 -3.32
C VAL A 127 6.37 -11.99 -2.16
N ARG A 128 7.24 -11.42 -1.36
CA ARG A 128 7.73 -12.05 -0.13
C ARG A 128 6.99 -11.48 1.05
N VAL A 129 6.43 -12.36 1.90
CA VAL A 129 5.78 -11.95 3.15
C VAL A 129 6.51 -12.63 4.30
N VAL A 130 6.93 -11.83 5.29
CA VAL A 130 7.60 -12.31 6.50
C VAL A 130 6.82 -11.83 7.71
N HIS A 131 6.48 -12.74 8.62
CA HIS A 131 5.89 -12.43 9.91
C HIS A 131 6.96 -12.54 10.99
N PHE A 132 7.15 -11.46 11.73
CA PHE A 132 8.11 -11.33 12.82
C PHE A 132 7.37 -11.31 14.17
N SER A 133 7.99 -11.89 15.19
CA SER A 133 7.59 -11.69 16.59
C SER A 133 8.27 -10.42 17.12
N GLY A 134 7.49 -9.51 17.70
CA GLY A 134 7.97 -8.22 18.18
C GLY A 134 7.88 -7.10 17.14
N SER A 135 8.58 -6.02 17.40
CA SER A 135 8.60 -4.81 16.54
C SER A 135 9.85 -4.69 15.65
N GLU A 136 10.79 -5.62 15.80
CA GLU A 136 12.06 -5.60 15.06
C GLU A 136 12.16 -6.81 14.12
N PRO A 137 12.82 -6.69 12.94
CA PRO A 137 12.95 -7.74 11.94
C PRO A 137 14.00 -8.80 12.33
N VAL A 138 13.88 -9.38 13.52
CA VAL A 138 14.87 -10.32 14.08
C VAL A 138 14.30 -11.73 14.17
N ASN A 139 13.13 -11.90 14.78
CA ASN A 139 12.56 -13.21 15.08
C ASN A 139 11.47 -13.56 14.07
N ILE A 140 11.79 -14.39 13.09
CA ILE A 140 10.84 -14.84 12.07
C ILE A 140 9.93 -15.92 12.67
N VAL A 141 8.61 -15.70 12.59
CA VAL A 141 7.56 -16.65 12.97
C VAL A 141 7.16 -17.50 11.75
N SER A 142 6.95 -16.83 10.62
CA SER A 142 6.59 -17.50 9.36
C SER A 142 7.02 -16.64 8.16
N GLN A 143 7.25 -17.30 7.02
CA GLN A 143 7.64 -16.67 5.77
C GLN A 143 7.00 -17.39 4.60
N ARG A 144 6.60 -16.65 3.57
CA ARG A 144 6.14 -17.17 2.28
C ARG A 144 6.62 -16.29 1.13
N ASP A 145 7.07 -16.97 0.07
CA ASP A 145 7.38 -16.36 -1.21
C ASP A 145 6.31 -16.80 -2.22
N PHE A 146 5.60 -15.84 -2.81
CA PHE A 146 4.59 -16.06 -3.84
C PHE A 146 5.20 -15.74 -5.19
N ARG A 147 5.32 -16.75 -6.07
CA ARG A 147 6.04 -16.70 -7.34
C ARG A 147 5.16 -17.12 -8.53
N SER A 148 3.88 -16.88 -8.42
CA SER A 148 2.91 -17.17 -9.48
C SER A 148 2.59 -15.92 -10.32
N ASP A 149 1.49 -15.96 -11.07
CA ASP A 149 0.98 -14.80 -11.77
C ASP A 149 0.48 -13.71 -10.80
N ILE A 150 0.22 -12.53 -11.35
CA ILE A 150 -0.16 -11.36 -10.57
C ILE A 150 -1.44 -11.58 -9.75
N ILE A 151 -2.45 -12.24 -10.32
CA ILE A 151 -3.75 -12.44 -9.65
C ILE A 151 -3.56 -13.38 -8.45
N GLU A 152 -2.95 -14.53 -8.69
CA GLU A 152 -2.68 -15.51 -7.63
C GLU A 152 -1.75 -14.91 -6.56
N ASN A 153 -0.73 -14.15 -6.94
CA ASN A 153 0.15 -13.49 -5.98
C ASN A 153 -0.62 -12.52 -5.09
N ILE A 154 -1.54 -11.70 -5.64
CA ILE A 154 -2.39 -10.79 -4.86
C ILE A 154 -3.26 -11.57 -3.88
N GLU A 155 -4.00 -12.58 -4.37
CA GLU A 155 -4.96 -13.33 -3.57
C GLU A 155 -4.28 -14.08 -2.42
N ARG A 156 -3.20 -14.80 -2.72
CA ARG A 156 -2.43 -15.56 -1.72
C ARG A 156 -1.73 -14.67 -0.71
N THR A 157 -1.23 -13.51 -1.15
CA THR A 157 -0.62 -12.52 -0.25
C THR A 157 -1.65 -11.99 0.75
N ILE A 158 -2.84 -11.60 0.27
CA ILE A 158 -3.91 -11.09 1.14
C ILE A 158 -4.37 -12.18 2.12
N ALA A 159 -4.54 -13.42 1.65
CA ALA A 159 -4.91 -14.55 2.50
C ALA A 159 -3.87 -14.78 3.60
N PHE A 160 -2.58 -14.85 3.24
CA PHE A 160 -1.49 -15.05 4.20
C PHE A 160 -1.40 -13.92 5.24
N ILE A 161 -1.56 -12.66 4.82
CA ILE A 161 -1.59 -11.55 5.77
C ILE A 161 -2.74 -11.74 6.77
N ARG A 162 -3.95 -12.06 6.29
CA ARG A 162 -5.14 -12.27 7.15
C ARG A 162 -5.02 -13.46 8.09
N GLU A 163 -4.25 -14.47 7.75
CA GLU A 163 -3.94 -15.63 8.61
C GLU A 163 -2.95 -15.28 9.73
N ASN A 164 -2.08 -14.26 9.49
CA ASN A 164 -0.98 -13.90 10.40
C ASN A 164 -1.23 -12.61 11.19
N ILE A 165 -2.37 -11.94 11.01
CA ILE A 165 -2.79 -10.80 11.85
C ILE A 165 -3.75 -11.25 12.95
N SER A 166 -3.78 -10.47 14.05
CA SER A 166 -4.65 -10.75 15.19
C SER A 166 -6.12 -10.55 14.85
N LYS A 167 -6.97 -11.41 15.42
CA LYS A 167 -8.41 -11.31 15.35
C LYS A 167 -8.96 -11.15 16.76
N ARG A 168 -9.86 -10.18 16.95
CA ARG A 168 -10.58 -10.00 18.20
C ARG A 168 -12.01 -10.49 18.04
N PHE A 169 -12.55 -11.04 19.10
CA PHE A 169 -13.93 -11.47 19.14
C PHE A 169 -14.69 -10.59 20.13
N ILE A 170 -15.77 -9.99 19.66
CA ILE A 170 -16.69 -9.20 20.51
C ILE A 170 -18.04 -9.90 20.49
N ILE A 171 -18.67 -10.06 21.66
CA ILE A 171 -20.06 -10.44 21.78
C ILE A 171 -20.82 -9.16 22.07
N PRO A 172 -21.60 -8.60 21.11
CA PRO A 172 -22.41 -7.42 21.34
C PRO A 172 -23.51 -7.71 22.37
N GLU A 173 -23.83 -6.74 23.22
CA GLU A 173 -24.94 -6.89 24.16
C GLU A 173 -26.29 -7.14 23.46
N THR A 174 -26.42 -6.72 22.22
CA THR A 174 -27.63 -6.84 21.39
C THR A 174 -27.75 -8.15 20.62
N SER A 175 -26.74 -9.02 20.65
CA SER A 175 -26.74 -10.29 19.91
C SER A 175 -25.91 -11.34 20.63
N PRO A 176 -26.42 -12.60 20.74
CA PRO A 176 -25.64 -13.72 21.27
C PRO A 176 -24.54 -14.22 20.32
N ARG A 177 -24.48 -13.66 19.11
CA ARG A 177 -23.47 -14.05 18.09
C ARG A 177 -22.20 -13.26 18.29
N ARG A 178 -21.09 -14.00 18.31
CA ARG A 178 -19.73 -13.45 18.30
C ARG A 178 -19.47 -12.74 16.96
N ILE A 179 -18.97 -11.48 17.02
CA ILE A 179 -18.47 -10.75 15.86
C ILE A 179 -16.94 -10.84 15.88
N GLU A 180 -16.37 -11.24 14.76
CA GLU A 180 -14.93 -11.23 14.54
C GLU A 180 -14.53 -9.85 13.99
N ILE A 181 -13.58 -9.21 14.67
CA ILE A 181 -13.00 -7.94 14.24
C ILE A 181 -11.53 -8.19 13.87
N GLU A 182 -11.22 -7.99 12.62
CA GLU A 182 -9.83 -8.05 12.14
C GLU A 182 -9.03 -6.87 12.70
N GLU A 183 -7.75 -7.07 12.93
CA GLU A 183 -6.82 -6.05 13.46
C GLU A 183 -6.70 -4.84 12.53
N TYR A 184 -6.86 -5.06 11.23
CA TYR A 184 -6.90 -4.03 10.18
C TYR A 184 -8.14 -4.22 9.31
N PRO A 185 -8.75 -3.16 8.76
CA PRO A 185 -9.80 -3.32 7.76
C PRO A 185 -9.31 -4.11 6.55
N SER A 186 -10.01 -5.19 6.18
CA SER A 186 -9.62 -6.04 5.05
C SER A 186 -9.54 -5.28 3.72
N SER A 187 -10.36 -4.23 3.56
CA SER A 187 -10.30 -3.32 2.41
C SER A 187 -8.98 -2.55 2.30
N VAL A 188 -8.37 -2.20 3.44
CA VAL A 188 -7.07 -1.48 3.49
C VAL A 188 -5.93 -2.40 3.08
N ILE A 189 -5.89 -3.63 3.63
CA ILE A 189 -4.89 -4.65 3.25
C ILE A 189 -4.99 -4.93 1.75
N ARG A 190 -6.21 -5.18 1.25
CA ARG A 190 -6.49 -5.42 -0.16
C ARG A 190 -5.97 -4.29 -1.05
N GLU A 191 -6.32 -3.06 -0.73
CA GLU A 191 -5.93 -1.86 -1.49
C GLU A 191 -4.41 -1.69 -1.49
N ALA A 192 -3.74 -1.86 -0.33
CA ALA A 192 -2.30 -1.70 -0.21
C ALA A 192 -1.52 -2.74 -1.04
N VAL A 193 -1.94 -4.02 -1.02
CA VAL A 193 -1.31 -5.09 -1.80
C VAL A 193 -1.54 -4.88 -3.30
N ILE A 194 -2.76 -4.55 -3.72
CA ILE A 194 -3.08 -4.31 -5.12
C ILE A 194 -2.29 -3.10 -5.65
N ASN A 195 -2.20 -2.01 -4.89
CA ASN A 195 -1.42 -0.84 -5.27
C ASN A 195 0.08 -1.15 -5.37
N ALA A 196 0.62 -1.98 -4.47
CA ALA A 196 2.00 -2.42 -4.56
C ALA A 196 2.26 -3.13 -5.89
N VAL A 197 1.42 -4.09 -6.28
CA VAL A 197 1.54 -4.83 -7.54
C VAL A 197 1.33 -3.91 -8.76
N ALA A 198 0.28 -3.08 -8.76
CA ALA A 198 -0.06 -2.23 -9.90
C ALA A 198 0.98 -1.14 -10.18
N HIS A 199 1.63 -0.63 -9.13
CA HIS A 199 2.57 0.49 -9.21
C HIS A 199 4.04 0.09 -9.06
N ARG A 200 4.35 -1.21 -8.93
CA ARG A 200 5.70 -1.72 -8.85
C ARG A 200 6.55 -1.26 -10.05
N ASP A 201 7.82 -0.93 -9.82
CA ASP A 201 8.80 -0.80 -10.91
C ASP A 201 9.31 -2.19 -11.31
N TYR A 202 8.72 -2.75 -12.36
CA TYR A 202 9.10 -4.07 -12.88
C TYR A 202 10.48 -4.11 -13.58
N PHE A 203 11.13 -2.97 -13.79
CA PHE A 203 12.53 -2.91 -14.19
C PHE A 203 13.50 -3.14 -13.01
N SER A 204 13.04 -3.00 -11.77
CA SER A 204 13.84 -3.36 -10.59
C SER A 204 13.87 -4.87 -10.41
N TYR A 205 15.02 -5.40 -10.02
CA TYR A 205 15.20 -6.82 -9.71
C TYR A 205 14.63 -7.18 -8.30
N ASP A 206 14.38 -6.21 -7.45
CA ASP A 206 13.81 -6.45 -6.13
C ASP A 206 12.33 -6.82 -6.22
N GLY A 207 11.87 -7.82 -5.44
CA GLY A 207 10.46 -8.17 -5.29
C GLY A 207 9.71 -7.20 -4.38
N ILE A 208 8.40 -7.38 -4.26
CA ILE A 208 7.60 -6.73 -3.22
C ILE A 208 7.90 -7.43 -1.89
N GLN A 209 8.25 -6.65 -0.86
CA GLN A 209 8.52 -7.15 0.49
C GLN A 209 7.41 -6.69 1.43
N ILE A 210 6.79 -7.63 2.16
CA ILE A 210 5.77 -7.35 3.17
C ILE A 210 6.26 -7.90 4.49
N ASN A 211 6.36 -7.05 5.51
CA ASN A 211 6.75 -7.41 6.86
C ASN A 211 5.57 -7.20 7.80
N ILE A 212 5.18 -8.27 8.51
CA ILE A 212 4.13 -8.24 9.53
C ILE A 212 4.84 -8.26 10.87
N PHE A 213 4.61 -7.24 11.70
CA PHE A 213 5.12 -7.10 13.07
C PHE A 213 3.97 -7.14 14.07
N ASP A 214 4.28 -7.27 15.35
CA ASP A 214 3.26 -7.23 16.41
C ASP A 214 2.47 -5.91 16.47
N ASP A 215 3.02 -4.84 15.91
CA ASP A 215 2.51 -3.46 16.03
C ASP A 215 2.17 -2.81 14.68
N ARG A 216 2.59 -3.38 13.56
CA ARG A 216 2.39 -2.81 12.22
C ARG A 216 2.56 -3.83 11.10
N ILE A 217 2.10 -3.44 9.92
CA ILE A 217 2.44 -4.07 8.64
C ILE A 217 3.19 -3.04 7.80
N GLU A 218 4.30 -3.44 7.22
CA GLU A 218 5.08 -2.65 6.24
C GLU A 218 5.03 -3.33 4.89
N ILE A 219 4.65 -2.58 3.85
CA ILE A 219 4.63 -3.03 2.45
C ILE A 219 5.64 -2.18 1.69
N SER A 220 6.76 -2.77 1.35
CA SER A 220 7.85 -2.13 0.59
C SER A 220 7.79 -2.53 -0.87
N ASN A 221 7.70 -1.54 -1.74
CA ASN A 221 7.52 -1.70 -3.17
C ASN A 221 8.65 -0.98 -3.93
N PRO A 222 9.41 -1.66 -4.80
CA PRO A 222 10.46 -1.01 -5.59
C PRO A 222 9.91 0.09 -6.50
N GLY A 223 10.65 1.21 -6.56
CA GLY A 223 10.44 2.24 -7.57
C GLY A 223 9.84 3.56 -7.10
N GLY A 224 9.82 3.91 -5.83
CA GLY A 224 9.37 5.23 -5.33
C GLY A 224 8.04 5.72 -5.92
N LEU A 225 7.83 7.03 -5.97
CA LEU A 225 6.66 7.62 -6.64
C LEU A 225 6.71 7.42 -8.17
N PRO A 226 5.57 7.17 -8.83
CA PRO A 226 5.51 7.13 -10.28
C PRO A 226 6.02 8.44 -10.90
N PRO A 227 6.67 8.38 -12.07
CA PRO A 227 7.14 9.56 -12.77
C PRO A 227 6.02 10.58 -13.00
N GLY A 228 6.29 11.87 -12.70
CA GLY A 228 5.32 12.94 -12.82
C GLY A 228 4.39 13.12 -11.62
N LEU A 229 4.46 12.25 -10.62
CA LEU A 229 3.76 12.42 -9.34
C LEU A 229 4.73 12.94 -8.27
N THR A 230 4.45 14.10 -7.70
CA THR A 230 5.22 14.66 -6.59
C THR A 230 4.59 14.31 -5.24
N LYS A 231 5.35 14.41 -4.14
CA LYS A 231 4.85 14.21 -2.76
C LYS A 231 3.60 15.07 -2.47
N GLU A 232 3.55 16.28 -3.01
CA GLU A 232 2.43 17.23 -2.84
C GLU A 232 1.12 16.74 -3.48
N PHE A 233 1.22 16.08 -4.63
CA PHE A 233 0.07 15.55 -5.38
C PHE A 233 -0.25 14.10 -5.05
N PHE A 234 0.53 13.46 -4.20
CA PHE A 234 0.29 12.09 -3.75
C PHE A 234 -1.07 11.99 -3.03
N GLY A 235 -1.85 10.99 -3.40
CA GLY A 235 -3.23 10.81 -2.89
C GLY A 235 -4.28 11.77 -3.45
N LYS A 236 -3.86 12.76 -4.28
CA LYS A 236 -4.77 13.70 -4.97
C LYS A 236 -4.85 13.42 -6.48
N ARG A 237 -3.80 12.83 -7.04
CA ARG A 237 -3.71 12.45 -8.46
C ARG A 237 -3.25 11.01 -8.57
N SER A 238 -3.72 10.32 -9.60
CA SER A 238 -3.29 8.96 -9.94
C SER A 238 -2.43 9.00 -11.20
N VAL A 239 -1.24 8.41 -11.11
CA VAL A 239 -0.34 8.22 -12.27
C VAL A 239 -0.05 6.73 -12.36
N ARG A 240 -0.26 6.16 -13.54
CA ARG A 240 -0.09 4.72 -13.79
C ARG A 240 1.32 4.46 -14.27
N ARG A 241 2.11 3.70 -13.49
CA ARG A 241 3.44 3.27 -13.92
C ARG A 241 3.36 2.17 -14.99
N ASN A 242 2.42 1.23 -14.81
CA ASN A 242 2.18 0.09 -15.68
C ASN A 242 0.75 0.16 -16.24
N PRO A 243 0.52 0.83 -17.39
CA PRO A 243 -0.83 1.12 -17.87
C PRO A 243 -1.62 -0.12 -18.27
N LEU A 244 -0.97 -1.14 -18.86
CA LEU A 244 -1.63 -2.39 -19.24
C LEU A 244 -1.96 -3.25 -18.02
N THR A 245 -1.03 -3.40 -17.10
CA THR A 245 -1.25 -4.08 -15.81
C THR A 245 -2.41 -3.47 -15.05
N TYR A 246 -2.43 -2.14 -14.95
CA TYR A 246 -3.53 -1.41 -14.32
C TYR A 246 -4.87 -1.67 -15.01
N ARG A 247 -4.91 -1.68 -16.35
CA ARG A 247 -6.12 -1.98 -17.13
C ARG A 247 -6.62 -3.38 -16.84
N LEU A 248 -5.75 -4.40 -16.89
CA LEU A 248 -6.17 -5.78 -16.64
C LEU A 248 -6.71 -5.98 -15.22
N LEU A 249 -6.07 -5.38 -14.20
CA LEU A 249 -6.56 -5.42 -12.83
C LEU A 249 -7.91 -4.70 -12.66
N ARG A 250 -8.13 -3.60 -13.38
CA ARG A 250 -9.42 -2.90 -13.38
C ARG A 250 -10.50 -3.75 -14.06
N ASP A 251 -10.18 -4.38 -15.18
CA ASP A 251 -11.11 -5.22 -15.93
C ASP A 251 -11.59 -6.43 -15.09
N CYS A 252 -10.76 -6.92 -14.15
CA CYS A 252 -11.11 -7.94 -13.15
C CYS A 252 -11.67 -7.36 -11.85
N GLN A 253 -12.02 -6.08 -11.78
CA GLN A 253 -12.57 -5.41 -10.60
C GLN A 253 -11.66 -5.39 -9.37
N TYR A 254 -10.33 -5.60 -9.55
CA TYR A 254 -9.37 -5.40 -8.47
C TYR A 254 -9.14 -3.91 -8.18
N ILE A 255 -9.24 -3.04 -9.19
CA ILE A 255 -9.05 -1.60 -9.11
C ILE A 255 -10.32 -0.87 -9.56
N GLU A 256 -10.80 0.09 -8.76
CA GLU A 256 -11.99 0.90 -9.09
C GLU A 256 -11.70 1.98 -10.16
N GLY A 257 -10.45 2.36 -10.38
CA GLY A 257 -10.04 3.28 -11.45
C GLY A 257 -10.23 4.77 -11.16
N LEU A 258 -10.74 5.15 -10.00
CA LEU A 258 -11.09 6.54 -9.65
C LEU A 258 -9.95 7.33 -8.97
N GLY A 259 -8.80 6.69 -8.70
CA GLY A 259 -7.68 7.32 -8.00
C GLY A 259 -7.96 7.61 -6.51
N LEU A 260 -8.94 6.96 -5.92
CA LEU A 260 -9.40 7.17 -4.54
C LEU A 260 -8.78 6.20 -3.53
N GLY A 261 -7.83 5.34 -3.91
CA GLY A 261 -7.27 4.30 -3.05
C GLY A 261 -6.68 4.83 -1.75
N VAL A 262 -5.79 5.83 -1.82
CA VAL A 262 -5.17 6.44 -0.62
C VAL A 262 -6.20 7.15 0.27
N PRO A 263 -7.10 8.02 -0.22
CA PRO A 263 -8.20 8.56 0.58
C PRO A 263 -9.08 7.49 1.22
N LYS A 264 -9.40 6.41 0.49
CA LYS A 264 -10.21 5.29 0.98
C LYS A 264 -9.50 4.56 2.12
N MET A 265 -8.22 4.23 1.97
CA MET A 265 -7.42 3.60 3.03
C MET A 265 -7.40 4.46 4.30
N ARG A 266 -7.17 5.78 4.21
CA ARG A 266 -7.21 6.70 5.35
C ARG A 266 -8.56 6.69 6.05
N ASN A 267 -9.65 6.78 5.28
CA ASN A 267 -11.00 6.80 5.82
C ASN A 267 -11.35 5.50 6.55
N GLU A 268 -11.03 4.33 5.96
CA GLU A 268 -11.31 3.03 6.58
C GLU A 268 -10.47 2.79 7.84
N MET A 269 -9.20 3.21 7.86
CA MET A 269 -8.36 3.16 9.06
C MET A 269 -8.95 4.03 10.19
N ARG A 270 -9.37 5.26 9.88
CA ARG A 270 -10.02 6.15 10.87
C ARG A 270 -11.32 5.59 11.40
N LYS A 271 -12.17 5.00 10.55
CA LYS A 271 -13.42 4.33 10.97
C LYS A 271 -13.15 3.17 11.93
N ALA A 272 -12.03 2.45 11.72
CA ALA A 272 -11.59 1.38 12.61
C ALA A 272 -10.89 1.88 13.90
N GLY A 273 -10.78 3.20 14.11
CA GLY A 273 -10.07 3.79 15.24
C GLY A 273 -8.55 3.66 15.16
N LEU A 274 -8.02 3.42 13.96
CA LEU A 274 -6.59 3.29 13.70
C LEU A 274 -6.01 4.59 13.15
N ARG A 275 -4.67 4.71 13.21
CA ARG A 275 -3.96 5.82 12.59
C ARG A 275 -4.04 5.76 11.07
N ASP A 276 -3.94 6.92 10.43
CA ASP A 276 -3.78 6.99 8.96
C ASP A 276 -2.58 6.16 8.53
N PRO A 277 -2.63 5.54 7.34
CA PRO A 277 -1.45 4.91 6.75
C PRO A 277 -0.31 5.91 6.59
N GLU A 278 0.89 5.51 6.97
CA GLU A 278 2.12 6.28 6.75
C GLU A 278 2.70 5.87 5.38
N PHE A 279 3.26 6.84 4.65
CA PHE A 279 3.85 6.63 3.33
C PHE A 279 5.24 7.22 3.29
N ASP A 280 6.21 6.41 2.87
CA ASP A 280 7.59 6.84 2.66
C ASP A 280 8.01 6.57 1.21
N PHE A 281 8.86 7.45 0.67
CA PHE A 281 9.29 7.45 -0.74
C PHE A 281 10.81 7.51 -0.88
N GLU A 282 11.56 7.21 0.15
CA GLU A 282 13.00 7.35 0.19
C GLU A 282 13.72 6.08 -0.27
N GLY A 283 14.99 6.20 -0.64
CA GLY A 283 15.84 5.07 -1.02
C GLY A 283 15.40 4.31 -2.28
N GLY A 284 14.55 4.90 -3.14
CA GLY A 284 14.07 4.23 -4.36
C GLY A 284 12.94 3.22 -4.12
N PHE A 285 12.39 3.18 -2.90
CA PHE A 285 11.24 2.36 -2.54
C PHE A 285 10.05 3.23 -2.17
N PHE A 286 8.87 2.67 -2.37
CA PHE A 286 7.62 3.18 -1.83
C PHE A 286 7.18 2.26 -0.70
N VAL A 287 7.13 2.79 0.53
CA VAL A 287 6.76 2.02 1.71
C VAL A 287 5.43 2.50 2.28
N VAL A 288 4.50 1.57 2.50
CA VAL A 288 3.26 1.80 3.22
C VAL A 288 3.35 1.14 4.57
N THR A 289 3.16 1.91 5.65
CA THR A 289 3.08 1.38 7.01
C THR A 289 1.66 1.52 7.55
N LEU A 290 1.07 0.39 7.91
CA LEU A 290 -0.22 0.28 8.56
C LEU A 290 0.01 -0.05 10.03
N ARG A 291 -0.33 0.87 10.96
CA ARG A 291 -0.17 0.64 12.39
C ARG A 291 -1.46 0.14 13.02
N ASN A 292 -1.34 -0.88 13.87
CA ASN A 292 -2.48 -1.39 14.62
C ASN A 292 -2.80 -0.55 15.87
N ALA A 293 -3.82 -0.96 16.64
CA ALA A 293 -4.26 -0.25 17.85
C ALA A 293 -3.23 -0.30 18.98
N LYS A 294 -2.32 -1.28 18.99
CA LYS A 294 -1.25 -1.36 20.01
C LYS A 294 -0.33 -0.14 19.95
N ASN A 295 -0.18 0.46 18.76
CA ASN A 295 0.60 1.68 18.53
C ASN A 295 -0.21 2.98 18.55
N ASN A 296 -1.53 2.93 18.86
CA ASN A 296 -2.28 4.16 19.14
C ASN A 296 -1.83 4.83 20.44
N LEU A 297 -1.00 4.13 21.21
CA LEU A 297 -0.19 4.72 22.27
C LEU A 297 1.07 5.31 21.62
N LYS A 298 1.11 6.65 21.37
CA LYS A 298 2.43 7.31 21.25
C LYS A 298 3.28 6.81 22.42
N PRO A 299 4.61 6.58 22.27
CA PRO A 299 5.46 6.48 23.42
C PRO A 299 5.41 7.85 24.12
N VAL A 300 4.43 8.01 25.00
CA VAL A 300 4.41 9.09 25.96
C VAL A 300 5.40 8.63 27.01
N ASP A 301 6.48 9.39 27.19
CA ASP A 301 7.42 9.17 28.30
C ASP A 301 6.61 8.83 29.56
N GLY A 302 6.80 7.63 30.10
CA GLY A 302 6.06 7.13 31.25
C GLY A 302 5.04 6.01 31.00
N LEU A 303 4.72 5.61 29.73
CA LEU A 303 3.78 4.50 29.47
C LEU A 303 4.33 3.12 29.87
N LYS A 304 5.67 2.94 29.81
CA LYS A 304 6.32 1.71 30.28
C LYS A 304 6.17 1.49 31.81
N ASP A 305 5.84 2.54 32.53
CA ASP A 305 5.70 2.52 34.00
C ASP A 305 4.24 2.34 34.47
N LEU A 306 3.26 2.29 33.53
CA LEU A 306 1.86 2.11 33.87
C LEU A 306 1.51 0.62 34.03
N ASN A 307 0.75 0.34 35.10
CA ASN A 307 0.19 -1.00 35.31
C ASN A 307 -1.03 -1.28 34.42
N SER A 308 -1.43 -2.56 34.30
CA SER A 308 -2.55 -2.99 33.45
C SER A 308 -3.87 -2.26 33.76
N ARG A 309 -4.14 -1.92 35.01
CA ARG A 309 -5.35 -1.22 35.43
C ARG A 309 -5.37 0.23 34.93
N GLN A 310 -4.21 0.88 34.95
CA GLN A 310 -4.04 2.24 34.44
C GLN A 310 -4.23 2.28 32.92
N LEU A 311 -3.74 1.28 32.20
CA LEU A 311 -3.97 1.13 30.77
C LEU A 311 -5.46 0.93 30.44
N ASN A 312 -6.14 0.03 31.16
CA ASN A 312 -7.58 -0.18 31.01
C ASN A 312 -8.39 1.10 31.21
N ALA A 313 -8.00 1.94 32.19
CA ALA A 313 -8.67 3.20 32.44
C ALA A 313 -8.44 4.24 31.34
N LEU A 314 -7.25 4.28 30.73
CA LEU A 314 -6.98 5.15 29.58
C LEU A 314 -7.80 4.71 28.37
N ASP A 315 -7.93 3.41 28.11
CA ASP A 315 -8.77 2.87 27.04
C ASP A 315 -10.25 3.17 27.26
N TYR A 316 -10.73 3.04 28.49
CA TYR A 316 -12.10 3.44 28.87
C TYR A 316 -12.34 4.93 28.60
N LEU A 317 -11.39 5.80 28.99
CA LEU A 317 -11.48 7.24 28.77
C LEU A 317 -11.52 7.65 27.31
N ARG A 318 -10.84 6.91 26.43
CA ARG A 318 -10.90 7.14 24.97
C ARG A 318 -12.29 6.90 24.40
N GLN A 319 -13.00 5.90 24.93
CA GLN A 319 -14.33 5.54 24.45
C GLN A 319 -15.43 6.40 25.10
N ASN A 320 -15.29 6.73 26.41
CA ASN A 320 -16.35 7.33 27.21
C ASN A 320 -16.09 8.79 27.62
N LYS A 321 -14.96 9.37 27.19
CA LYS A 321 -14.49 10.75 27.42
C LYS A 321 -14.26 11.11 28.91
N THR A 322 -14.94 10.50 29.86
CA THR A 322 -14.84 10.79 31.30
C THR A 322 -14.81 9.52 32.12
N ILE A 323 -14.11 9.53 33.26
CA ILE A 323 -14.14 8.45 34.25
C ILE A 323 -14.23 9.03 35.70
N LYS A 324 -15.01 8.38 36.56
CA LYS A 324 -15.03 8.66 38.00
C LYS A 324 -14.24 7.60 38.77
N SER A 325 -13.71 7.93 39.95
CA SER A 325 -12.92 6.98 40.76
C SER A 325 -13.67 5.68 41.07
N LYS A 326 -14.99 5.72 41.30
CA LYS A 326 -15.82 4.52 41.52
C LYS A 326 -15.89 3.66 40.24
N MET A 327 -15.98 4.29 39.06
CA MET A 327 -15.99 3.59 37.79
C MET A 327 -14.62 2.94 37.51
N TYR A 328 -13.52 3.65 37.79
CA TYR A 328 -12.17 3.09 37.73
C TYR A 328 -12.03 1.83 38.59
N ALA A 329 -12.55 1.90 39.87
CA ALA A 329 -12.54 0.77 40.78
C ALA A 329 -13.32 -0.43 40.23
N ASN A 330 -14.50 -0.17 39.64
CA ASN A 330 -15.38 -1.21 39.10
C ASN A 330 -14.76 -1.91 37.85
N ILE A 331 -14.30 -1.15 36.87
CA ILE A 331 -13.73 -1.73 35.62
C ILE A 331 -12.45 -2.55 35.84
N ASN A 332 -11.73 -2.24 36.93
CA ASN A 332 -10.50 -2.91 37.30
C ASN A 332 -10.64 -3.91 38.46
N ASN A 333 -11.86 -4.04 39.00
CA ASN A 333 -12.17 -4.92 40.14
C ASN A 333 -11.24 -4.69 41.35
N VAL A 334 -11.04 -3.42 41.75
CA VAL A 334 -10.15 -3.04 42.84
C VAL A 334 -10.86 -2.14 43.84
N SER A 335 -10.29 -2.02 45.05
CA SER A 335 -10.79 -1.12 46.07
C SER A 335 -10.60 0.36 45.70
N LEU A 336 -11.44 1.23 46.24
CA LEU A 336 -11.38 2.68 45.99
C LEU A 336 -10.01 3.32 46.33
N PRO A 337 -9.33 2.94 47.44
CA PRO A 337 -7.99 3.43 47.72
C PRO A 337 -6.96 3.10 46.64
N ILE A 338 -7.01 1.87 46.08
CA ILE A 338 -6.12 1.46 44.98
C ILE A 338 -6.44 2.26 43.71
N ALA A 339 -7.74 2.43 43.41
CA ALA A 339 -8.17 3.26 42.28
C ALA A 339 -7.68 4.71 42.38
N LEU A 340 -7.76 5.31 43.58
CA LEU A 340 -7.28 6.68 43.82
C LEU A 340 -5.76 6.80 43.71
N LYS A 341 -5.00 5.77 44.13
CA LYS A 341 -3.54 5.71 43.96
C LYS A 341 -3.18 5.67 42.46
N ASP A 342 -3.77 4.73 41.73
CA ASP A 342 -3.50 4.58 40.29
C ASP A 342 -3.90 5.87 39.52
N ILE A 343 -5.02 6.52 39.86
CA ILE A 343 -5.46 7.79 39.27
C ILE A 343 -4.47 8.92 39.60
N SER A 344 -3.93 8.98 40.82
CA SER A 344 -2.98 10.00 41.22
C SER A 344 -1.67 9.89 40.42
N GLU A 345 -1.23 8.67 40.14
CA GLU A 345 -0.07 8.40 39.27
C GLU A 345 -0.34 8.83 37.82
N LEU A 346 -1.53 8.52 37.28
CA LEU A 346 -1.93 8.97 35.94
C LEU A 346 -1.96 10.50 35.82
N ILE A 347 -2.37 11.22 36.89
CA ILE A 347 -2.32 12.68 36.94
C ILE A 347 -0.88 13.18 37.02
N LYS A 348 -0.02 12.56 37.87
CA LYS A 348 1.41 12.89 38.01
C LYS A 348 2.15 12.76 36.67
N PHE A 349 1.84 11.72 35.91
CA PHE A 349 2.40 11.49 34.57
C PHE A 349 1.72 12.33 33.48
N LYS A 350 0.73 13.18 33.85
CA LYS A 350 -0.03 14.04 32.92
C LYS A 350 -0.81 13.29 31.84
N PHE A 351 -1.24 12.06 32.08
CA PHE A 351 -2.10 11.32 31.16
C PHE A 351 -3.56 11.77 31.24
N ILE A 352 -3.99 12.11 32.47
CA ILE A 352 -5.34 12.57 32.72
C ILE A 352 -5.32 13.86 33.54
N LYS A 353 -6.39 14.64 33.47
CA LYS A 353 -6.61 15.80 34.31
C LYS A 353 -7.93 15.67 35.07
N LYS A 354 -7.93 16.18 36.31
CA LYS A 354 -9.13 16.22 37.17
C LYS A 354 -9.97 17.41 36.76
N VAL A 355 -11.26 17.20 36.64
CA VAL A 355 -12.27 18.24 36.40
C VAL A 355 -13.28 18.23 37.54
N GLY A 356 -13.57 19.41 38.08
CA GLY A 356 -14.46 19.58 39.20
C GLY A 356 -13.82 19.32 40.56
N SER A 357 -14.59 19.55 41.65
CA SER A 357 -14.14 19.42 43.04
C SER A 357 -15.10 18.56 43.85
N TYR A 358 -14.62 18.03 44.98
CA TYR A 358 -15.37 17.20 45.92
C TYR A 358 -16.09 15.99 45.28
N ARG A 359 -17.31 15.68 45.66
CA ARG A 359 -18.09 14.48 45.25
C ARG A 359 -18.46 14.45 43.75
N GLY A 360 -18.32 15.59 43.04
CA GLY A 360 -18.62 15.71 41.60
C GLY A 360 -17.40 15.54 40.69
N ALA A 361 -16.19 15.33 41.23
CA ALA A 361 -14.99 15.24 40.44
C ALA A 361 -14.98 14.04 39.49
N TYR A 362 -14.52 14.27 38.26
CA TYR A 362 -14.27 13.26 37.24
C TYR A 362 -12.92 13.55 36.55
N TYR A 363 -12.45 12.59 35.78
CA TYR A 363 -11.17 12.67 35.09
C TYR A 363 -11.39 12.56 33.60
N ILE A 364 -10.59 13.30 32.82
CA ILE A 364 -10.58 13.30 31.36
C ILE A 364 -9.16 13.14 30.85
N LEU A 365 -8.99 12.71 29.61
CA LEU A 365 -7.68 12.66 28.97
C LEU A 365 -7.07 14.06 28.87
N ASN A 366 -5.76 14.14 29.01
CA ASN A 366 -5.02 15.38 28.84
C ASN A 366 -4.63 15.54 27.37
N GLU A 367 -5.32 16.41 26.64
CA GLU A 367 -5.14 16.59 25.18
C GLU A 367 -3.74 17.07 24.79
N ASP A 368 -2.98 17.70 25.70
CA ASP A 368 -1.62 18.18 25.44
C ASP A 368 -0.58 17.06 25.30
N LYS A 369 -0.90 15.83 25.71
CA LYS A 369 -0.06 14.63 25.55
C LYS A 369 -0.64 13.59 24.59
N THR A 370 -1.82 13.82 24.02
CA THR A 370 -2.53 12.88 23.16
C THR A 370 -2.62 13.33 21.70
N LYS A 371 -1.96 14.45 21.37
CA LYS A 371 -1.77 14.92 19.98
C LYS A 371 -0.53 14.33 19.31
#